data_4593f8147694fefd4d374906ad556e7c
#
_entry.id   4593f8147694fefd4d374906ad556e7c
#
_cell.length_a   1.000
_cell.length_b   1.000
_cell.length_c   1.000
_cell.angle_alpha   90.00
_cell.angle_beta   90.00
_cell.angle_gamma   90.00
#
_symmetry.space_group_name_H-M   'P 1'
#
loop_
_entity.id
_entity.type
_entity.pdbx_description
1 polymer ?
#
loop_
_entity_poly.entity_id
_entity_poly.type
_entity_poly.pdbx_seq_one_letter_code
_entity_poly.pdbx_strand_id
1 'polypeptide(L)'
;MRTALKSLFVLTLSAATVTVAAQGTATQQQGGRGYQPTVGQAGKDVVWVPTPQATVNKMLEMAKITPNDFLMDLGSGDGITVITAAKRGVRAQGIEYNPDMVALAKKNAEAAGVSNLATFTQADLFATDFSKADVITMFLLPSINMKLRPTILNLKPGTRIVSNSFDMEDWEPDQRETVTQDCPQWCTAMLWYVPAKVEGTWEMPDGPLTLTQKFQMVTGTLGSRQITNGRLKGADLTFTAGGRTYTGTVNGNRIVGTGWTATKR
;
A
#
# COMPACT_ATOMS: atom_id res chain seq x y z
N MET A 1 -94.95 48.43 -39.71
CA MET A 1 -94.75 48.13 -38.27
C MET A 1 -93.66 47.11 -38.12
N ARG A 2 -92.76 47.35 -37.21
CA ARG A 2 -91.57 46.58 -36.74
C ARG A 2 -90.30 46.70 -37.57
N THR A 3 -89.49 47.61 -37.12
CA THR A 3 -88.17 47.93 -37.41
C THR A 3 -87.22 46.80 -36.87
N ALA A 4 -86.40 46.22 -37.66
CA ALA A 4 -85.31 45.32 -37.22
C ALA A 4 -83.91 46.03 -37.29
N LEU A 5 -83.38 46.24 -36.14
CA LEU A 5 -82.08 46.86 -35.93
C LEU A 5 -81.00 45.80 -36.19
N LYS A 6 -80.09 46.04 -37.14
CA LYS A 6 -78.92 45.19 -37.39
C LYS A 6 -77.76 45.71 -36.53
N SER A 7 -77.40 44.93 -35.52
CA SER A 7 -76.19 45.19 -34.74
C SER A 7 -74.95 44.68 -35.46
N LEU A 8 -74.02 45.58 -35.70
CA LEU A 8 -72.70 45.30 -36.31
C LEU A 8 -71.77 44.91 -35.21
N PHE A 9 -71.34 43.62 -35.17
CA PHE A 9 -70.31 43.16 -34.28
C PHE A 9 -68.93 43.43 -34.88
N VAL A 10 -68.15 44.30 -34.21
CA VAL A 10 -66.77 44.56 -34.56
C VAL A 10 -65.93 43.60 -33.75
N LEU A 11 -65.28 42.64 -34.42
CA LEU A 11 -64.33 41.70 -33.79
C LEU A 11 -62.97 42.40 -33.70
N THR A 12 -62.55 42.75 -32.50
CA THR A 12 -61.18 43.23 -32.24
C THR A 12 -60.28 42.02 -32.00
N LEU A 13 -59.34 41.80 -32.90
CA LEU A 13 -58.32 40.79 -32.82
C LEU A 13 -57.17 41.30 -31.88
N SER A 14 -57.18 40.83 -30.64
CA SER A 14 -56.05 41.12 -29.72
C SER A 14 -54.87 40.15 -30.01
N ALA A 15 -53.80 40.68 -30.54
CA ALA A 15 -52.55 39.94 -30.68
C ALA A 15 -51.87 39.79 -29.31
N ALA A 16 -51.90 38.58 -28.76
CA ALA A 16 -51.13 38.23 -27.55
C ALA A 16 -49.67 37.98 -27.97
N THR A 17 -48.80 38.89 -27.60
CA THR A 17 -47.33 38.69 -27.67
C THR A 17 -46.93 37.71 -26.59
N VAL A 18 -46.53 36.47 -26.98
CA VAL A 18 -45.91 35.50 -26.09
C VAL A 18 -44.47 35.86 -25.90
N THR A 19 -44.10 36.45 -24.77
CA THR A 19 -42.73 36.62 -24.32
C THR A 19 -42.22 35.28 -23.85
N VAL A 20 -41.37 34.60 -24.65
CA VAL A 20 -40.59 33.43 -24.21
C VAL A 20 -39.50 33.95 -23.29
N ALA A 21 -39.71 33.82 -21.98
CA ALA A 21 -38.66 33.98 -21.00
C ALA A 21 -37.70 32.82 -21.19
N ALA A 22 -36.47 33.09 -21.67
CA ALA A 22 -35.38 32.15 -21.63
C ALA A 22 -35.10 31.83 -20.17
N GLN A 23 -35.53 30.65 -19.72
CA GLN A 23 -35.08 30.07 -18.44
C GLN A 23 -33.60 29.76 -18.62
N GLY A 24 -32.75 30.69 -18.21
CA GLY A 24 -31.34 30.41 -17.95
C GLY A 24 -31.29 29.28 -16.93
N THR A 25 -30.81 28.12 -17.35
CA THR A 25 -30.39 27.07 -16.45
C THR A 25 -29.28 27.65 -15.56
N ALA A 26 -29.68 28.17 -14.40
CA ALA A 26 -28.76 28.45 -13.32
C ALA A 26 -28.12 27.11 -12.96
N THR A 27 -26.90 26.89 -13.45
CA THR A 27 -26.00 25.87 -12.91
C THR A 27 -25.85 26.26 -11.44
N GLN A 28 -26.56 25.58 -10.56
CA GLN A 28 -26.29 25.64 -9.13
C GLN A 28 -24.84 25.17 -8.97
N GLN A 29 -23.91 26.10 -8.85
CA GLN A 29 -22.65 25.87 -8.18
C GLN A 29 -23.03 25.35 -6.79
N GLN A 30 -23.04 24.03 -6.63
CA GLN A 30 -23.01 23.42 -5.31
C GLN A 30 -21.71 23.87 -4.66
N GLY A 31 -21.84 24.94 -3.86
CA GLY A 31 -20.78 25.42 -2.98
C GLY A 31 -20.33 24.27 -2.08
N GLY A 32 -19.26 23.66 -2.46
CA GLY A 32 -18.26 22.88 -1.87
C GLY A 32 -18.48 22.29 -0.48
N ARG A 33 -19.19 21.19 -0.34
CA ARG A 33 -18.71 20.10 0.52
C ARG A 33 -17.69 19.34 -0.32
N GLY A 34 -16.39 19.48 0.02
CA GLY A 34 -15.33 18.72 -0.64
C GLY A 34 -15.65 17.22 -0.61
N TYR A 35 -15.11 16.45 -1.56
CA TYR A 35 -15.29 15.00 -1.63
C TYR A 35 -15.13 14.35 -0.26
N GLN A 36 -16.12 13.53 0.13
CA GLN A 36 -16.14 12.77 1.38
C GLN A 36 -16.36 11.29 1.01
N PRO A 37 -15.38 10.41 1.21
CA PRO A 37 -15.55 9.00 0.92
C PRO A 37 -16.52 8.35 1.90
N THR A 38 -17.26 7.36 1.41
CA THR A 38 -18.13 6.52 2.25
C THR A 38 -17.44 5.19 2.49
N VAL A 39 -17.36 4.75 3.74
CA VAL A 39 -16.81 3.43 4.10
C VAL A 39 -17.55 2.34 3.31
N GLY A 40 -16.81 1.45 2.66
CA GLY A 40 -17.37 0.43 1.77
C GLY A 40 -17.64 0.90 0.35
N GLN A 41 -17.36 2.17 -0.01
CA GLN A 41 -17.49 2.60 -1.41
C GLN A 41 -16.60 1.77 -2.33
N ALA A 42 -17.09 1.51 -3.55
CA ALA A 42 -16.37 0.74 -4.54
C ALA A 42 -15.07 1.45 -4.95
N GLY A 43 -13.95 0.73 -4.88
CA GLY A 43 -12.71 1.07 -5.55
C GLY A 43 -12.54 0.27 -6.85
N LYS A 44 -11.34 0.27 -7.43
CA LYS A 44 -11.06 -0.51 -8.64
C LYS A 44 -11.13 -2.03 -8.37
N ASP A 45 -10.40 -2.49 -7.38
CA ASP A 45 -10.24 -3.92 -7.07
C ASP A 45 -10.69 -4.26 -5.63
N VAL A 46 -10.90 -3.25 -4.79
CA VAL A 46 -11.25 -3.38 -3.38
C VAL A 46 -12.12 -2.19 -2.94
N VAL A 47 -13.03 -2.42 -2.00
CA VAL A 47 -13.78 -1.33 -1.35
C VAL A 47 -12.87 -0.52 -0.44
N TRP A 48 -13.10 0.80 -0.37
CA TRP A 48 -12.35 1.64 0.55
C TRP A 48 -12.81 1.44 2.01
N VAL A 49 -11.85 1.17 2.88
CA VAL A 49 -12.01 1.11 4.33
C VAL A 49 -10.83 1.84 4.96
N PRO A 50 -11.06 2.84 5.84
CA PRO A 50 -9.97 3.55 6.49
C PRO A 50 -9.23 2.64 7.47
N THR A 51 -7.89 2.70 7.48
CA THR A 51 -7.10 2.04 8.51
C THR A 51 -7.21 2.83 9.82
N PRO A 52 -7.54 2.20 10.96
CA PRO A 52 -7.54 2.87 12.25
C PRO A 52 -6.17 3.50 12.57
N GLN A 53 -6.15 4.71 13.10
CA GLN A 53 -4.90 5.42 13.40
C GLN A 53 -3.97 4.61 14.32
N ALA A 54 -4.53 3.88 15.29
CA ALA A 54 -3.76 3.02 16.18
C ALA A 54 -3.04 1.89 15.42
N THR A 55 -3.71 1.29 14.41
CA THR A 55 -3.12 0.28 13.54
C THR A 55 -2.04 0.89 12.64
N VAL A 56 -2.27 2.07 12.05
CA VAL A 56 -1.24 2.80 11.29
C VAL A 56 0.01 3.03 12.14
N ASN A 57 -0.18 3.51 13.37
CA ASN A 57 0.92 3.73 14.30
C ASN A 57 1.72 2.45 14.58
N LYS A 58 1.02 1.32 14.80
CA LYS A 58 1.64 0.02 15.04
C LYS A 58 2.39 -0.49 13.80
N MET A 59 1.82 -0.36 12.61
CA MET A 59 2.47 -0.73 11.34
C MET A 59 3.81 0.01 11.17
N LEU A 60 3.82 1.33 11.37
CA LEU A 60 5.03 2.16 11.23
C LEU A 60 6.06 1.89 12.34
N GLU A 61 5.61 1.57 13.55
CA GLU A 61 6.47 1.14 14.67
C GLU A 61 7.16 -0.19 14.36
N MET A 62 6.40 -1.21 13.93
CA MET A 62 6.94 -2.52 13.55
C MET A 62 7.94 -2.42 12.40
N ALA A 63 7.65 -1.57 11.42
CA ALA A 63 8.57 -1.27 10.31
C ALA A 63 9.82 -0.50 10.77
N LYS A 64 9.84 0.06 12.00
CA LYS A 64 10.96 0.87 12.51
C LYS A 64 11.37 1.94 11.51
N ILE A 65 10.38 2.69 11.00
CA ILE A 65 10.64 3.72 9.98
C ILE A 65 11.57 4.81 10.53
N THR A 66 12.43 5.32 9.66
CA THR A 66 13.39 6.39 9.94
C THR A 66 13.32 7.48 8.86
N PRO A 67 13.81 8.71 9.12
CA PRO A 67 13.83 9.77 8.11
C PRO A 67 14.65 9.44 6.84
N ASN A 68 15.49 8.41 6.89
CA ASN A 68 16.27 7.96 5.73
C ASN A 68 15.49 7.01 4.82
N ASP A 69 14.35 6.52 5.26
CA ASP A 69 13.52 5.61 4.49
C ASP A 69 12.68 6.34 3.43
N PHE A 70 12.37 5.62 2.37
CA PHE A 70 11.30 5.95 1.45
C PHE A 70 10.16 4.94 1.61
N LEU A 71 8.99 5.43 2.07
CA LEU A 71 7.79 4.62 2.25
C LEU A 71 6.86 4.77 1.05
N MET A 72 6.34 3.65 0.55
CA MET A 72 5.24 3.64 -0.41
C MET A 72 4.02 2.91 0.17
N ASP A 73 2.85 3.55 0.07
CA ASP A 73 1.56 2.99 0.52
C ASP A 73 0.73 2.60 -0.69
N LEU A 74 0.46 1.30 -0.85
CA LEU A 74 -0.26 0.76 -1.99
C LEU A 74 -1.76 0.70 -1.70
N GLY A 75 -2.55 1.50 -2.43
CA GLY A 75 -3.97 1.73 -2.14
C GLY A 75 -4.13 2.75 -1.01
N SER A 76 -3.51 3.93 -1.15
CA SER A 76 -3.33 4.88 -0.04
C SER A 76 -4.61 5.56 0.44
N GLY A 77 -5.72 5.43 -0.28
CA GLY A 77 -6.99 6.00 0.12
C GLY A 77 -6.91 7.50 0.41
N ASP A 78 -7.38 7.90 1.58
CA ASP A 78 -7.35 9.29 2.09
C ASP A 78 -5.98 9.77 2.57
N GLY A 79 -4.95 8.92 2.49
CA GLY A 79 -3.55 9.23 2.76
C GLY A 79 -3.13 9.10 4.22
N ILE A 80 -3.95 8.54 5.11
CA ILE A 80 -3.66 8.49 6.55
C ILE A 80 -2.29 7.88 6.88
N THR A 81 -1.89 6.78 6.23
CA THR A 81 -0.60 6.10 6.45
C THR A 81 0.57 6.96 5.99
N VAL A 82 0.48 7.51 4.78
CA VAL A 82 1.50 8.39 4.18
C VAL A 82 1.71 9.65 5.02
N ILE A 83 0.62 10.29 5.42
CA ILE A 83 0.63 11.50 6.25
C ILE A 83 1.24 11.20 7.63
N THR A 84 0.90 10.07 8.23
CA THR A 84 1.43 9.67 9.54
C THR A 84 2.94 9.39 9.46
N ALA A 85 3.41 8.75 8.38
CA ALA A 85 4.84 8.56 8.14
C ALA A 85 5.56 9.90 7.92
N ALA A 86 4.98 10.81 7.13
CA ALA A 86 5.53 12.14 6.88
C ALA A 86 5.63 13.00 8.17
N LYS A 87 4.65 12.92 9.07
CA LYS A 87 4.73 13.55 10.40
C LYS A 87 5.88 13.03 11.27
N ARG A 88 6.39 11.84 10.97
CA ARG A 88 7.59 11.26 11.62
C ARG A 88 8.89 11.59 10.87
N GLY A 89 8.84 12.49 9.87
CA GLY A 89 9.98 12.92 9.07
C GLY A 89 10.35 12.00 7.92
N VAL A 90 9.53 10.99 7.62
CA VAL A 90 9.77 10.02 6.55
C VAL A 90 9.21 10.54 5.22
N ARG A 91 10.00 10.47 4.15
CA ARG A 91 9.51 10.71 2.79
C ARG A 91 8.58 9.57 2.40
N ALA A 92 7.33 9.88 2.05
CA ALA A 92 6.29 8.90 1.78
C ALA A 92 5.47 9.24 0.53
N GLN A 93 5.09 8.20 -0.21
CA GLN A 93 4.27 8.30 -1.41
C GLN A 93 3.09 7.33 -1.32
N GLY A 94 1.89 7.85 -1.56
CA GLY A 94 0.68 7.06 -1.74
C GLY A 94 0.41 6.79 -3.22
N ILE A 95 0.09 5.54 -3.53
CA ILE A 95 -0.40 5.11 -4.84
C ILE A 95 -1.89 4.80 -4.69
N GLU A 96 -2.72 5.50 -5.44
CA GLU A 96 -4.17 5.38 -5.37
C GLU A 96 -4.77 5.46 -6.77
N TYR A 97 -5.74 4.60 -7.05
CA TYR A 97 -6.38 4.57 -8.38
C TYR A 97 -7.46 5.64 -8.54
N ASN A 98 -8.21 5.92 -7.46
CA ASN A 98 -9.33 6.86 -7.50
C ASN A 98 -8.81 8.32 -7.45
N PRO A 99 -9.06 9.15 -8.49
CA PRO A 99 -8.57 10.53 -8.53
C PRO A 99 -9.14 11.43 -7.41
N ASP A 100 -10.39 11.18 -6.96
CA ASP A 100 -11.00 11.96 -5.89
C ASP A 100 -10.33 11.67 -4.54
N MET A 101 -9.96 10.40 -4.31
CA MET A 101 -9.17 10.00 -3.14
C MET A 101 -7.77 10.62 -3.16
N VAL A 102 -7.12 10.63 -4.32
CA VAL A 102 -5.81 11.32 -4.50
C VAL A 102 -5.93 12.81 -4.17
N ALA A 103 -6.98 13.48 -4.68
CA ALA A 103 -7.22 14.89 -4.39
C ALA A 103 -7.47 15.13 -2.89
N LEU A 104 -8.27 14.27 -2.25
CA LEU A 104 -8.52 14.31 -0.82
C LEU A 104 -7.24 14.10 -0.02
N ALA A 105 -6.43 13.09 -0.34
CA ALA A 105 -5.17 12.79 0.33
C ALA A 105 -4.18 13.96 0.25
N LYS A 106 -4.06 14.62 -0.91
CA LYS A 106 -3.25 15.85 -1.07
C LYS A 106 -3.73 16.96 -0.17
N LYS A 107 -5.05 17.22 -0.13
CA LYS A 107 -5.65 18.22 0.77
C LYS A 107 -5.40 17.88 2.25
N ASN A 108 -5.51 16.61 2.63
CA ASN A 108 -5.23 16.17 3.98
C ASN A 108 -3.75 16.39 4.36
N ALA A 109 -2.82 16.12 3.44
CA ALA A 109 -1.39 16.36 3.65
C ALA A 109 -1.07 17.86 3.78
N GLU A 110 -1.72 18.71 3.00
CA GLU A 110 -1.61 20.17 3.09
C GLU A 110 -2.13 20.65 4.46
N ALA A 111 -3.32 20.23 4.85
CA ALA A 111 -3.90 20.57 6.15
C ALA A 111 -3.04 20.08 7.34
N ALA A 112 -2.33 18.97 7.15
CA ALA A 112 -1.38 18.43 8.14
C ALA A 112 0.01 19.08 8.11
N GLY A 113 0.29 19.98 7.14
CA GLY A 113 1.58 20.67 7.00
C GLY A 113 2.74 19.78 6.56
N VAL A 114 2.47 18.65 5.84
CA VAL A 114 3.48 17.65 5.48
C VAL A 114 3.61 17.41 3.98
N SER A 115 3.06 18.28 3.13
CA SER A 115 3.07 18.12 1.66
C SER A 115 4.47 18.06 1.05
N ASN A 116 5.49 18.50 1.75
CA ASN A 116 6.89 18.40 1.33
C ASN A 116 7.46 16.98 1.47
N LEU A 117 6.86 16.12 2.30
CA LEU A 117 7.28 14.75 2.54
C LEU A 117 6.21 13.72 2.09
N ALA A 118 4.92 14.11 2.08
CA ALA A 118 3.80 13.27 1.69
C ALA A 118 3.35 13.60 0.26
N THR A 119 3.51 12.66 -0.65
CA THR A 119 3.09 12.80 -2.06
C THR A 119 2.08 11.73 -2.44
N PHE A 120 1.22 12.01 -3.44
CA PHE A 120 0.19 11.07 -3.88
C PHE A 120 0.11 11.06 -5.40
N THR A 121 0.09 9.87 -5.97
CA THR A 121 0.04 9.63 -7.41
C THR A 121 -1.20 8.80 -7.75
N GLN A 122 -1.98 9.29 -8.73
CA GLN A 122 -3.02 8.48 -9.32
C GLN A 122 -2.38 7.45 -10.24
N ALA A 123 -2.44 6.17 -9.86
CA ALA A 123 -1.88 5.09 -10.66
C ALA A 123 -2.52 3.74 -10.32
N ASP A 124 -2.36 2.79 -11.25
CA ASP A 124 -2.61 1.38 -10.98
C ASP A 124 -1.41 0.79 -10.22
N LEU A 125 -1.66 0.24 -9.03
CA LEU A 125 -0.62 -0.35 -8.19
C LEU A 125 0.10 -1.52 -8.89
N PHE A 126 -0.58 -2.26 -9.80
CA PHE A 126 0.04 -3.35 -10.56
C PHE A 126 0.96 -2.88 -11.69
N ALA A 127 0.80 -1.63 -12.15
CA ALA A 127 1.65 -1.00 -13.14
C ALA A 127 2.71 -0.05 -12.54
N THR A 128 2.73 0.07 -11.22
CA THR A 128 3.63 1.00 -10.51
C THR A 128 4.95 0.31 -10.16
N ASP A 129 6.07 0.98 -10.45
CA ASP A 129 7.38 0.58 -9.94
C ASP A 129 7.56 1.06 -8.50
N PHE A 130 7.62 0.14 -7.58
CA PHE A 130 7.91 0.39 -6.16
C PHE A 130 9.26 -0.17 -5.71
N SER A 131 10.17 -0.46 -6.65
CA SER A 131 11.50 -1.04 -6.37
C SER A 131 12.41 -0.15 -5.51
N LYS A 132 12.13 1.15 -5.46
CA LYS A 132 12.88 2.14 -4.67
C LYS A 132 12.43 2.24 -3.22
N ALA A 133 11.32 1.60 -2.85
CA ALA A 133 10.80 1.66 -1.50
C ALA A 133 11.69 0.89 -0.51
N ASP A 134 11.94 1.48 0.64
CA ASP A 134 12.53 0.81 1.81
C ASP A 134 11.45 0.18 2.67
N VAL A 135 10.23 0.76 2.64
CA VAL A 135 9.03 0.28 3.32
C VAL A 135 7.84 0.33 2.39
N ILE A 136 7.08 -0.74 2.34
CA ILE A 136 5.78 -0.80 1.67
C ILE A 136 4.71 -1.06 2.72
N THR A 137 3.65 -0.24 2.70
CA THR A 137 2.45 -0.45 3.50
C THR A 137 1.27 -0.78 2.60
N MET A 138 0.33 -1.60 3.10
CA MET A 138 -0.86 -1.97 2.35
C MET A 138 -2.01 -2.41 3.28
N PHE A 139 -3.23 -2.13 2.82
CA PHE A 139 -4.45 -2.68 3.38
C PHE A 139 -5.31 -3.18 2.22
N LEU A 140 -4.94 -4.33 1.67
CA LEU A 140 -5.48 -4.89 0.44
C LEU A 140 -5.98 -6.31 0.68
N LEU A 141 -6.94 -6.76 -0.11
CA LEU A 141 -7.47 -8.13 -0.01
C LEU A 141 -6.38 -9.18 -0.27
N PRO A 142 -6.49 -10.40 0.31
CA PRO A 142 -5.52 -11.48 0.10
C PRO A 142 -5.24 -11.77 -1.37
N SER A 143 -6.26 -11.74 -2.23
CA SER A 143 -6.11 -11.96 -3.66
C SER A 143 -5.22 -10.91 -4.35
N ILE A 144 -5.21 -9.67 -3.86
CA ILE A 144 -4.36 -8.59 -4.37
C ILE A 144 -2.93 -8.78 -3.83
N ASN A 145 -2.79 -9.07 -2.53
CA ASN A 145 -1.50 -9.38 -1.91
C ASN A 145 -0.81 -10.53 -2.66
N MET A 146 -1.55 -11.57 -3.02
CA MET A 146 -1.02 -12.70 -3.77
C MET A 146 -0.56 -12.34 -5.19
N LYS A 147 -1.25 -11.42 -5.87
CA LYS A 147 -0.81 -10.89 -7.18
C LYS A 147 0.45 -10.03 -7.06
N LEU A 148 0.61 -9.28 -5.98
CA LEU A 148 1.77 -8.43 -5.72
C LEU A 148 2.99 -9.22 -5.23
N ARG A 149 2.78 -10.34 -4.54
CA ARG A 149 3.82 -11.15 -3.88
C ARG A 149 5.03 -11.49 -4.78
N PRO A 150 4.87 -11.92 -6.05
CA PRO A 150 6.02 -12.18 -6.92
C PRO A 150 6.89 -10.95 -7.15
N THR A 151 6.29 -9.77 -7.33
CA THR A 151 7.01 -8.51 -7.48
C THR A 151 7.68 -8.10 -6.18
N ILE A 152 6.99 -8.23 -5.05
CA ILE A 152 7.52 -7.95 -3.71
C ILE A 152 8.75 -8.82 -3.40
N LEU A 153 8.72 -10.12 -3.71
CA LEU A 153 9.83 -11.04 -3.51
C LEU A 153 11.07 -10.75 -4.38
N ASN A 154 10.94 -9.88 -5.38
CA ASN A 154 12.04 -9.41 -6.22
C ASN A 154 12.61 -8.05 -5.79
N LEU A 155 12.07 -7.45 -4.74
CA LEU A 155 12.60 -6.21 -4.18
C LEU A 155 13.96 -6.45 -3.49
N LYS A 156 14.61 -5.36 -3.14
CA LYS A 156 15.87 -5.36 -2.38
C LYS A 156 15.70 -6.16 -1.08
N PRO A 157 16.60 -7.09 -0.78
CA PRO A 157 16.59 -7.79 0.51
C PRO A 157 16.60 -6.79 1.67
N GLY A 158 15.70 -7.02 2.64
CA GLY A 158 15.50 -6.12 3.78
C GLY A 158 14.43 -5.06 3.57
N THR A 159 13.85 -4.90 2.37
CA THR A 159 12.63 -4.10 2.20
C THR A 159 11.57 -4.63 3.15
N ARG A 160 10.95 -3.72 3.92
CA ARG A 160 9.95 -4.03 4.93
C ARG A 160 8.56 -3.90 4.35
N ILE A 161 7.78 -4.97 4.41
CA ILE A 161 6.40 -5.00 3.93
C ILE A 161 5.50 -5.08 5.14
N VAL A 162 4.58 -4.13 5.28
CA VAL A 162 3.64 -4.13 6.40
C VAL A 162 2.22 -4.13 5.89
N SER A 163 1.45 -5.15 6.25
CA SER A 163 0.05 -5.29 5.88
C SER A 163 -0.86 -5.14 7.08
N ASN A 164 -1.97 -4.43 6.89
CA ASN A 164 -3.08 -4.44 7.82
C ASN A 164 -3.98 -5.65 7.54
N SER A 165 -4.19 -6.49 8.55
CA SER A 165 -5.17 -7.58 8.68
C SER A 165 -5.14 -8.70 7.64
N PHE A 166 -4.62 -8.49 6.44
CA PHE A 166 -4.56 -9.48 5.38
C PHE A 166 -3.13 -9.92 5.09
N ASP A 167 -2.90 -11.24 5.06
CA ASP A 167 -1.60 -11.85 4.88
C ASP A 167 -1.24 -12.14 3.41
N MET A 168 -0.19 -12.92 3.20
CA MET A 168 0.29 -13.40 1.91
C MET A 168 0.25 -14.93 1.84
N GLU A 169 -0.79 -15.52 2.45
CA GLU A 169 -1.04 -16.98 2.52
C GLU A 169 0.17 -17.74 3.10
N ASP A 170 0.82 -18.62 2.31
CA ASP A 170 1.91 -19.47 2.76
C ASP A 170 3.24 -18.73 3.01
N TRP A 171 3.32 -17.43 2.75
CA TRP A 171 4.44 -16.61 3.19
C TRP A 171 4.12 -16.01 4.57
N GLU A 172 4.46 -16.76 5.61
CA GLU A 172 4.23 -16.34 6.99
C GLU A 172 4.96 -15.05 7.33
N PRO A 173 4.35 -14.12 8.10
CA PRO A 173 5.01 -12.88 8.50
C PRO A 173 6.15 -13.16 9.49
N ASP A 174 7.16 -12.29 9.47
CA ASP A 174 8.23 -12.28 10.46
C ASP A 174 7.76 -11.80 11.84
N GLN A 175 6.74 -10.92 11.84
CA GLN A 175 6.07 -10.42 13.07
C GLN A 175 4.58 -10.20 12.81
N ARG A 176 3.76 -10.48 13.83
CA ARG A 176 2.31 -10.21 13.85
C ARG A 176 1.94 -9.61 15.20
N GLU A 177 1.29 -8.46 15.19
CA GLU A 177 0.82 -7.80 16.40
C GLU A 177 -0.62 -7.32 16.24
N THR A 178 -1.42 -7.45 17.29
CA THR A 178 -2.80 -6.98 17.32
C THR A 178 -2.92 -5.79 18.27
N VAL A 179 -3.47 -4.70 17.75
CA VAL A 179 -3.78 -3.49 18.54
C VAL A 179 -5.06 -3.74 19.31
N THR A 180 -5.03 -3.57 20.62
CA THR A 180 -6.15 -3.85 21.54
C THR A 180 -6.87 -2.58 22.03
N GLN A 181 -6.30 -1.40 21.79
CA GLN A 181 -6.87 -0.12 22.20
C GLN A 181 -7.11 0.78 20.99
N ASP A 182 -8.19 1.54 21.01
CA ASP A 182 -8.56 2.51 19.97
C ASP A 182 -8.65 1.91 18.55
N CYS A 183 -8.99 0.62 18.48
CA CYS A 183 -9.12 -0.10 17.23
C CYS A 183 -10.36 -1.01 17.26
N PRO A 184 -11.49 -0.59 16.65
CA PRO A 184 -12.73 -1.35 16.68
C PRO A 184 -12.72 -2.55 15.71
N GLN A 185 -11.93 -2.47 14.62
CA GLN A 185 -11.79 -3.53 13.60
C GLN A 185 -10.51 -3.32 12.76
N TRP A 186 -10.06 -4.37 12.12
CA TRP A 186 -8.85 -4.33 11.27
C TRP A 186 -7.60 -3.91 12.08
N CYS A 187 -7.36 -4.61 13.17
CA CYS A 187 -6.42 -4.22 14.20
C CYS A 187 -5.10 -5.02 14.17
N THR A 188 -4.89 -5.87 13.19
CA THR A 188 -3.70 -6.72 13.13
C THR A 188 -2.70 -6.18 12.13
N ALA A 189 -1.51 -5.84 12.60
CA ALA A 189 -0.38 -5.48 11.76
C ALA A 189 0.55 -6.68 11.58
N MET A 190 1.01 -6.90 10.35
CA MET A 190 1.90 -7.99 9.97
C MET A 190 3.10 -7.43 9.21
N LEU A 191 4.30 -7.89 9.55
CA LEU A 191 5.56 -7.43 8.95
C LEU A 191 6.30 -8.60 8.32
N TRP A 192 6.79 -8.40 7.09
CA TRP A 192 7.75 -9.26 6.39
C TRP A 192 9.00 -8.46 6.03
N TYR A 193 10.14 -9.12 6.04
CA TYR A 193 11.36 -8.64 5.41
C TYR A 193 11.56 -9.40 4.11
N VAL A 194 11.72 -8.70 2.99
CA VAL A 194 12.06 -9.36 1.72
C VAL A 194 13.36 -10.12 1.89
N PRO A 195 13.38 -11.46 1.74
CA PRO A 195 14.58 -12.26 1.97
C PRO A 195 15.54 -12.17 0.79
N ALA A 196 16.84 -12.25 1.07
CA ALA A 196 17.84 -12.50 0.03
C ALA A 196 17.61 -13.88 -0.62
N LYS A 197 18.08 -14.06 -1.86
CA LYS A 197 17.96 -15.32 -2.60
C LYS A 197 19.25 -16.13 -2.41
N VAL A 198 19.16 -17.20 -1.62
CA VAL A 198 20.30 -18.02 -1.23
C VAL A 198 20.26 -19.45 -1.77
N GLU A 199 19.18 -19.85 -2.46
CA GLU A 199 19.05 -21.19 -3.01
C GLU A 199 20.23 -21.55 -3.93
N GLY A 200 20.72 -22.80 -3.81
CA GLY A 200 21.83 -23.33 -4.57
C GLY A 200 23.03 -23.73 -3.73
N THR A 201 24.17 -23.96 -4.36
CA THR A 201 25.41 -24.42 -3.72
C THR A 201 26.40 -23.29 -3.57
N TRP A 202 27.03 -23.21 -2.39
CA TRP A 202 28.01 -22.22 -2.01
C TRP A 202 29.29 -22.90 -1.52
N GLU A 203 30.44 -22.42 -1.94
CA GLU A 203 31.72 -22.83 -1.44
C GLU A 203 32.06 -22.13 -0.14
N MET A 204 32.38 -22.85 0.91
CA MET A 204 32.90 -22.32 2.14
C MET A 204 33.96 -23.23 2.77
N PRO A 205 34.81 -22.73 3.70
CA PRO A 205 35.94 -23.51 4.27
C PRO A 205 35.52 -24.82 4.92
N ASP A 206 34.30 -24.85 5.55
CA ASP A 206 33.79 -26.03 6.26
C ASP A 206 33.17 -27.10 5.34
N GLY A 207 33.26 -26.91 4.01
CA GLY A 207 32.69 -27.77 2.96
C GLY A 207 31.57 -27.09 2.17
N PRO A 208 31.05 -27.73 1.13
CA PRO A 208 29.97 -27.17 0.32
C PRO A 208 28.72 -26.94 1.15
N LEU A 209 28.15 -25.72 1.06
CA LEU A 209 26.89 -25.35 1.67
C LEU A 209 25.81 -25.40 0.58
N THR A 210 24.92 -26.38 0.64
CA THR A 210 23.79 -26.51 -0.28
C THR A 210 22.50 -26.09 0.40
N LEU A 211 21.84 -25.07 -0.17
CA LEU A 211 20.66 -24.43 0.40
C LEU A 211 19.44 -24.60 -0.50
N THR A 212 18.31 -24.95 0.12
CA THR A 212 16.96 -24.89 -0.45
C THR A 212 16.19 -23.82 0.32
N GLN A 213 15.48 -22.98 -0.42
CA GLN A 213 14.81 -21.82 0.16
C GLN A 213 13.30 -21.83 -0.12
N LYS A 214 12.50 -21.63 0.92
CA LYS A 214 11.08 -21.24 0.80
C LYS A 214 10.87 -19.93 1.56
N PHE A 215 10.75 -18.82 0.83
CA PHE A 215 10.68 -17.46 1.39
C PHE A 215 11.87 -17.18 2.33
N GLN A 216 11.62 -16.86 3.61
CA GLN A 216 12.67 -16.64 4.61
C GLN A 216 13.19 -17.94 5.25
N MET A 217 12.57 -19.08 5.00
CA MET A 217 12.99 -20.35 5.57
C MET A 217 14.00 -21.04 4.67
N VAL A 218 15.07 -21.56 5.29
CA VAL A 218 16.21 -22.18 4.59
C VAL A 218 16.47 -23.56 5.18
N THR A 219 16.63 -24.54 4.32
CA THR A 219 17.03 -25.92 4.67
C THR A 219 18.22 -26.31 3.80
N GLY A 220 18.84 -27.47 4.07
CA GLY A 220 19.96 -27.95 3.27
C GLY A 220 21.05 -28.61 4.08
N THR A 221 22.29 -28.60 3.57
CA THR A 221 23.42 -29.27 4.19
C THR A 221 24.69 -28.40 4.14
N LEU A 222 25.56 -28.56 5.13
CA LEU A 222 26.94 -28.07 5.12
C LEU A 222 27.88 -29.30 5.15
N GLY A 223 28.47 -29.64 4.00
CA GLY A 223 29.09 -30.92 3.80
C GLY A 223 28.07 -32.05 4.01
N SER A 224 28.36 -32.96 4.94
CA SER A 224 27.44 -34.02 5.34
C SER A 224 26.48 -33.64 6.49
N ARG A 225 26.60 -32.44 7.04
CA ARG A 225 25.83 -32.01 8.23
C ARG A 225 24.52 -31.35 7.78
N GLN A 226 23.39 -31.86 8.31
CA GLN A 226 22.08 -31.27 8.04
C GLN A 226 21.97 -29.87 8.68
N ILE A 227 21.37 -28.92 7.93
CA ILE A 227 21.04 -27.60 8.44
C ILE A 227 19.72 -27.66 9.22
N THR A 228 19.70 -27.01 10.37
CA THR A 228 18.50 -26.74 11.17
C THR A 228 18.40 -25.26 11.49
N ASN A 229 17.18 -24.78 11.79
CA ASN A 229 16.89 -23.39 12.14
C ASN A 229 17.40 -22.38 11.07
N GLY A 230 17.39 -22.79 9.79
CA GLY A 230 17.81 -21.93 8.70
C GLY A 230 16.76 -20.86 8.43
N ARG A 231 17.16 -19.58 8.52
CA ARG A 231 16.25 -18.44 8.32
C ARG A 231 16.99 -17.23 7.78
N LEU A 232 16.28 -16.47 6.93
CA LEU A 232 16.67 -15.15 6.46
C LEU A 232 15.82 -14.08 7.15
N LYS A 233 16.46 -12.97 7.52
CA LYS A 233 15.80 -11.71 7.85
C LYS A 233 16.41 -10.63 6.94
N GLY A 234 15.73 -10.35 5.84
CA GLY A 234 16.33 -9.56 4.77
C GLY A 234 17.56 -10.26 4.20
N ALA A 235 18.72 -9.61 4.27
CA ALA A 235 20.00 -10.18 3.84
C ALA A 235 20.69 -11.04 4.92
N ASP A 236 20.22 -11.03 6.16
CA ASP A 236 20.88 -11.73 7.25
C ASP A 236 20.42 -13.19 7.30
N LEU A 237 21.36 -14.10 7.02
CA LEU A 237 21.18 -15.54 7.06
C LEU A 237 21.67 -16.08 8.42
N THR A 238 20.84 -16.90 9.07
CA THR A 238 21.23 -17.67 10.25
C THR A 238 20.87 -19.13 10.03
N PHE A 239 21.72 -20.07 10.41
CA PHE A 239 21.45 -21.51 10.42
C PHE A 239 22.35 -22.23 11.42
N THR A 240 21.98 -23.46 11.78
CA THR A 240 22.77 -24.35 12.64
C THR A 240 23.18 -25.60 11.85
N ALA A 241 24.45 -26.01 11.92
CA ALA A 241 24.95 -27.25 11.33
C ALA A 241 26.02 -27.86 12.25
N GLY A 242 25.86 -29.17 12.58
CA GLY A 242 26.79 -29.89 13.49
C GLY A 242 26.94 -29.23 14.87
N GLY A 243 25.85 -28.68 15.41
CA GLY A 243 25.81 -28.04 16.73
C GLY A 243 26.36 -26.58 16.75
N ARG A 244 26.92 -26.07 15.64
CA ARG A 244 27.41 -24.71 15.54
C ARG A 244 26.41 -23.83 14.83
N THR A 245 26.14 -22.62 15.34
CA THR A 245 25.34 -21.59 14.68
C THR A 245 26.21 -20.73 13.78
N TYR A 246 25.76 -20.52 12.56
CA TYR A 246 26.35 -19.67 11.54
C TYR A 246 25.46 -18.46 11.32
N THR A 247 26.04 -17.28 11.36
CA THR A 247 25.38 -16.02 10.98
C THR A 247 26.20 -15.31 9.94
N GLY A 248 25.53 -14.74 8.92
CA GLY A 248 26.23 -14.01 7.86
C GLY A 248 25.27 -13.17 7.06
N THR A 249 25.81 -12.15 6.38
CA THR A 249 25.05 -11.26 5.51
C THR A 249 25.26 -11.62 4.06
N VAL A 250 24.19 -11.79 3.31
CA VAL A 250 24.18 -12.12 1.88
C VAL A 250 24.36 -10.85 1.07
N ASN A 251 25.34 -10.86 0.18
CA ASN A 251 25.59 -9.78 -0.76
C ASN A 251 25.86 -10.37 -2.16
N GLY A 252 24.81 -10.44 -2.97
CA GLY A 252 24.85 -11.08 -4.29
C GLY A 252 25.31 -12.53 -4.19
N ASN A 253 26.42 -12.85 -4.83
CA ASN A 253 27.01 -14.19 -4.87
C ASN A 253 27.96 -14.48 -3.70
N ARG A 254 27.95 -13.69 -2.64
CA ARG A 254 28.81 -13.84 -1.47
C ARG A 254 27.98 -13.79 -0.19
N ILE A 255 28.29 -14.65 0.77
CA ILE A 255 27.82 -14.56 2.16
C ILE A 255 29.04 -14.31 3.05
N VAL A 256 28.96 -13.28 3.89
CA VAL A 256 30.03 -12.90 4.81
C VAL A 256 29.53 -13.08 6.24
N GLY A 257 30.11 -14.03 6.96
CA GLY A 257 29.86 -14.31 8.37
C GLY A 257 31.06 -14.03 9.27
N THR A 258 30.86 -14.16 10.57
CA THR A 258 31.94 -14.01 11.55
C THR A 258 32.86 -15.22 11.48
N GLY A 259 34.08 -15.03 10.91
CA GLY A 259 35.06 -16.08 10.76
C GLY A 259 34.84 -17.08 9.64
N TRP A 260 33.91 -16.77 8.70
CA TRP A 260 33.65 -17.56 7.51
C TRP A 260 33.11 -16.75 6.36
N THR A 261 33.30 -17.24 5.15
CA THR A 261 32.68 -16.69 3.94
C THR A 261 32.19 -17.83 3.06
N ALA A 262 31.15 -17.58 2.28
CA ALA A 262 30.70 -18.51 1.24
C ALA A 262 30.56 -17.77 -0.08
N THR A 263 30.92 -18.43 -1.19
CA THR A 263 30.78 -17.89 -2.55
C THR A 263 29.88 -18.82 -3.35
N LYS A 264 28.91 -18.29 -4.06
CA LYS A 264 27.97 -19.06 -4.87
C LYS A 264 28.70 -19.70 -6.06
N ARG A 265 28.42 -20.98 -6.32
CA ARG A 265 28.86 -21.69 -7.52
C ARG A 265 28.13 -21.27 -8.79
#